data_1f0e48236c7324aef5034ce650b3b959
#
_entry.id   1f0e48236c7324aef5034ce650b3b959
#
_cell.length_a   1.000
_cell.length_b   1.000
_cell.length_c   1.000
_cell.angle_alpha   90.00
_cell.angle_beta   90.00
_cell.angle_gamma   90.00
#
_symmetry.space_group_name_H-M   'P 1'
#
loop_
_entity.id
_entity.type
_entity.pdbx_description
1 polymer ?
#
loop_
_entity_poly.entity_id
_entity_poly.type
_entity_poly.pdbx_seq_one_letter_code
_entity_poly.pdbx_strand_id
1 'polypeptide(L)'
;MTDATELVVVRHGETVWHAENRYAGSSDVALTEEGVRQAEALARWAATAGLSAVVSSTLSRSAGTAAPAGEAAGLPVTADPRLVEQDFGDGEGLTSREMRERLDGARERFELDPLRNPLPGSEDPVKVAERGVAALADAARAHPGGRVLVVAHGTLIRLVLCRLLGMDASRYRRAFPKVGNCRGARLLWKAEGEAGLLGFNEPLGA
;
A
#
# COMPACT_ATOMS: atom_id res chain seq x y z
N MET A 1 3.58 -6.34 -29.75
CA MET A 1 3.09 -5.39 -28.70
C MET A 1 3.21 -6.14 -27.41
N THR A 2 4.07 -5.72 -26.49
CA THR A 2 4.18 -6.34 -25.15
C THR A 2 2.91 -6.00 -24.42
N ASP A 3 2.15 -7.03 -24.03
CA ASP A 3 0.88 -6.87 -23.35
C ASP A 3 1.12 -6.16 -22.00
N ALA A 4 0.54 -4.96 -21.86
CA ALA A 4 0.67 -4.19 -20.64
C ALA A 4 -0.08 -4.89 -19.49
N THR A 5 0.55 -4.99 -18.32
CA THR A 5 -0.03 -5.62 -17.13
C THR A 5 -0.80 -4.61 -16.32
N GLU A 6 -2.02 -4.95 -15.92
CA GLU A 6 -2.78 -4.13 -14.95
C GLU A 6 -2.41 -4.53 -13.52
N LEU A 7 -1.90 -3.58 -12.73
CA LEU A 7 -1.65 -3.75 -11.31
C LEU A 7 -2.76 -3.05 -10.51
N VAL A 8 -3.48 -3.79 -9.70
CA VAL A 8 -4.49 -3.27 -8.77
C VAL A 8 -3.88 -3.28 -7.38
N VAL A 9 -3.31 -2.13 -6.99
CA VAL A 9 -2.56 -1.98 -5.74
C VAL A 9 -3.47 -1.38 -4.68
N VAL A 10 -3.81 -2.15 -3.65
CA VAL A 10 -4.77 -1.73 -2.62
C VAL A 10 -4.16 -1.71 -1.22
N ARG A 11 -4.69 -0.83 -0.37
CA ARG A 11 -4.39 -0.82 1.04
C ARG A 11 -5.13 -1.95 1.75
N HIS A 12 -4.50 -2.56 2.74
CA HIS A 12 -5.14 -3.55 3.63
C HIS A 12 -6.42 -3.04 4.29
N GLY A 13 -7.24 -3.94 4.83
CA GLY A 13 -8.44 -3.65 5.61
C GLY A 13 -8.17 -2.84 6.89
N GLU A 14 -9.23 -2.37 7.54
CA GLU A 14 -9.13 -1.63 8.79
C GLU A 14 -8.46 -2.47 9.89
N THR A 15 -7.62 -1.83 10.72
CA THR A 15 -6.93 -2.43 11.86
C THR A 15 -7.36 -1.78 13.18
N VAL A 16 -7.09 -2.46 14.29
CA VAL A 16 -7.42 -1.96 15.64
C VAL A 16 -6.78 -0.60 15.98
N TRP A 17 -5.71 -0.21 15.29
CA TRP A 17 -5.07 1.10 15.49
C TRP A 17 -5.72 2.25 14.70
N HIS A 18 -6.65 1.97 13.79
CA HIS A 18 -7.35 3.02 13.03
C HIS A 18 -8.26 3.89 13.92
N ALA A 19 -8.90 3.30 14.95
CA ALA A 19 -9.80 4.03 15.83
C ALA A 19 -9.12 5.23 16.50
N GLU A 20 -7.85 5.08 16.89
CA GLU A 20 -7.06 6.13 17.54
C GLU A 20 -6.12 6.85 16.56
N ASN A 21 -6.10 6.47 15.27
CA ASN A 21 -5.16 6.97 14.27
C ASN A 21 -3.69 6.80 14.69
N ARG A 22 -3.33 5.65 15.27
CA ARG A 22 -1.95 5.30 15.61
C ARG A 22 -1.17 4.96 14.34
N TYR A 23 0.08 5.36 14.30
CA TYR A 23 0.97 5.02 13.20
C TYR A 23 1.35 3.54 13.26
N ALA A 24 1.07 2.83 12.19
CA ALA A 24 1.39 1.42 12.02
C ALA A 24 2.31 1.27 10.79
N GLY A 25 3.59 1.18 11.03
CA GLY A 25 4.59 0.88 10.01
C GLY A 25 4.93 -0.61 9.98
N SER A 26 6.11 -0.97 10.47
CA SER A 26 6.60 -2.35 10.58
C SER A 26 5.89 -3.16 11.69
N SER A 27 5.27 -2.49 12.65
CA SER A 27 4.48 -3.15 13.70
C SER A 27 3.36 -4.00 13.13
N ASP A 28 3.22 -5.22 13.60
CA ASP A 28 2.17 -6.13 13.15
C ASP A 28 0.87 -5.90 13.96
N VAL A 29 -0.19 -5.49 13.28
CA VAL A 29 -1.44 -5.03 13.88
C VAL A 29 -2.61 -5.76 13.24
N ALA A 30 -3.48 -6.36 14.06
CA ALA A 30 -4.61 -7.17 13.61
C ALA A 30 -5.70 -6.33 12.89
N LEU A 31 -6.40 -6.96 11.95
CA LEU A 31 -7.63 -6.42 11.37
C LEU A 31 -8.73 -6.33 12.43
N THR A 32 -9.61 -5.34 12.27
CA THR A 32 -10.90 -5.30 12.97
C THR A 32 -11.93 -6.20 12.27
N GLU A 33 -13.10 -6.41 12.90
CA GLU A 33 -14.23 -7.07 12.22
C GLU A 33 -14.62 -6.31 10.94
N GLU A 34 -14.55 -4.97 10.94
CA GLU A 34 -14.77 -4.17 9.74
C GLU A 34 -13.69 -4.44 8.68
N GLY A 35 -12.42 -4.53 9.11
CA GLY A 35 -11.33 -4.90 8.22
C GLY A 35 -11.53 -6.26 7.56
N VAL A 36 -12.07 -7.23 8.29
CA VAL A 36 -12.44 -8.55 7.75
C VAL A 36 -13.58 -8.42 6.72
N ARG A 37 -14.65 -7.67 7.03
CA ARG A 37 -15.74 -7.41 6.07
C ARG A 37 -15.24 -6.71 4.80
N GLN A 38 -14.27 -5.81 4.91
CA GLN A 38 -13.63 -5.15 3.77
C GLN A 38 -12.82 -6.13 2.93
N ALA A 39 -12.11 -7.07 3.55
CA ALA A 39 -11.38 -8.15 2.85
C ALA A 39 -12.34 -9.09 2.12
N GLU A 40 -13.48 -9.43 2.71
CA GLU A 40 -14.54 -10.21 2.05
C GLU A 40 -15.17 -9.47 0.86
N ALA A 41 -15.33 -8.14 0.96
CA ALA A 41 -15.79 -7.33 -0.19
C ALA A 41 -14.77 -7.34 -1.32
N LEU A 42 -13.48 -7.24 -1.01
CA LEU A 42 -12.39 -7.38 -1.98
C LEU A 42 -12.40 -8.79 -2.61
N ALA A 43 -12.67 -9.84 -1.85
CA ALA A 43 -12.76 -11.21 -2.33
C ALA A 43 -13.91 -11.40 -3.34
N ARG A 44 -15.08 -10.79 -3.09
CA ARG A 44 -16.20 -10.82 -4.07
C ARG A 44 -15.82 -10.19 -5.40
N TRP A 45 -15.08 -9.09 -5.39
CA TRP A 45 -14.53 -8.50 -6.61
C TRP A 45 -13.51 -9.43 -7.27
N ALA A 46 -12.58 -9.99 -6.49
CA ALA A 46 -11.50 -10.85 -6.99
C ALA A 46 -12.03 -12.08 -7.74
N ALA A 47 -13.17 -12.66 -7.29
CA ALA A 47 -13.81 -13.82 -7.90
C ALA A 47 -14.16 -13.61 -9.39
N THR A 48 -14.36 -12.36 -9.82
CA THR A 48 -14.79 -12.03 -11.21
C THR A 48 -13.81 -11.09 -11.93
N ALA A 49 -12.75 -10.67 -11.25
CA ALA A 49 -11.81 -9.68 -11.78
C ALA A 49 -10.86 -10.23 -12.86
N GLY A 50 -10.81 -11.55 -13.07
CA GLY A 50 -9.89 -12.17 -14.03
C GLY A 50 -8.43 -11.99 -13.62
N LEU A 51 -8.15 -12.16 -12.32
CA LEU A 51 -6.80 -12.04 -11.77
C LEU A 51 -5.88 -13.14 -12.30
N SER A 52 -4.63 -12.79 -12.59
CA SER A 52 -3.54 -13.72 -12.93
C SER A 52 -2.68 -14.03 -11.71
N ALA A 53 -2.67 -13.16 -10.69
CA ALA A 53 -1.93 -13.39 -9.44
C ALA A 53 -2.49 -12.50 -8.32
N VAL A 54 -2.19 -12.93 -7.08
CA VAL A 54 -2.41 -12.16 -5.85
C VAL A 54 -1.10 -12.09 -5.09
N VAL A 55 -0.63 -10.88 -4.81
CA VAL A 55 0.61 -10.60 -4.07
C VAL A 55 0.26 -9.80 -2.82
N SER A 56 0.91 -10.06 -1.71
CA SER A 56 0.71 -9.27 -0.49
C SER A 56 2.02 -8.93 0.21
N SER A 57 2.00 -7.87 1.01
CA SER A 57 3.02 -7.66 2.04
C SER A 57 3.01 -8.81 3.05
N THR A 58 4.12 -9.02 3.73
CA THR A 58 4.28 -10.05 4.77
C THR A 58 3.58 -9.71 6.09
N LEU A 59 3.12 -8.47 6.31
CA LEU A 59 2.43 -8.06 7.53
C LEU A 59 1.02 -8.68 7.59
N SER A 60 0.61 -9.14 8.79
CA SER A 60 -0.62 -9.93 8.99
C SER A 60 -1.88 -9.25 8.46
N ARG A 61 -2.00 -7.93 8.64
CA ARG A 61 -3.13 -7.14 8.12
C ARG A 61 -3.24 -7.15 6.59
N SER A 62 -2.10 -7.20 5.89
CA SER A 62 -2.07 -7.31 4.43
C SER A 62 -2.35 -8.73 3.98
N ALA A 63 -1.69 -9.73 4.59
CA ALA A 63 -1.90 -11.13 4.29
C ALA A 63 -3.35 -11.56 4.59
N GLY A 64 -3.92 -11.13 5.72
CA GLY A 64 -5.32 -11.39 6.08
C GLY A 64 -6.33 -10.72 5.16
N THR A 65 -5.95 -9.59 4.53
CA THR A 65 -6.78 -8.95 3.50
C THR A 65 -6.69 -9.67 2.16
N ALA A 66 -5.51 -10.18 1.80
CA ALA A 66 -5.26 -10.84 0.52
C ALA A 66 -5.78 -12.29 0.48
N ALA A 67 -5.75 -13.00 1.61
CA ALA A 67 -6.09 -14.43 1.67
C ALA A 67 -7.49 -14.76 1.10
N PRO A 68 -8.58 -14.10 1.55
CA PRO A 68 -9.90 -14.39 0.99
C PRO A 68 -10.01 -14.00 -0.50
N ALA A 69 -9.27 -12.99 -0.97
CA ALA A 69 -9.24 -12.63 -2.39
C ALA A 69 -8.53 -13.69 -3.24
N GLY A 70 -7.43 -14.25 -2.74
CA GLY A 70 -6.74 -15.38 -3.38
C GLY A 70 -7.62 -16.61 -3.47
N GLU A 71 -8.28 -16.99 -2.36
CA GLU A 71 -9.22 -18.10 -2.32
C GLU A 71 -10.35 -17.94 -3.34
N ALA A 72 -11.00 -16.76 -3.36
CA ALA A 72 -12.10 -16.47 -4.26
C ALA A 72 -11.69 -16.46 -5.75
N ALA A 73 -10.45 -16.10 -6.05
CA ALA A 73 -9.89 -16.13 -7.40
C ALA A 73 -9.30 -17.50 -7.79
N GLY A 74 -9.22 -18.46 -6.87
CA GLY A 74 -8.56 -19.76 -7.09
C GLY A 74 -7.03 -19.65 -7.26
N LEU A 75 -6.41 -18.64 -6.66
CA LEU A 75 -4.99 -18.32 -6.82
C LEU A 75 -4.26 -18.36 -5.46
N PRO A 76 -3.02 -18.86 -5.41
CA PRO A 76 -2.20 -18.72 -4.22
C PRO A 76 -1.84 -17.24 -3.98
N VAL A 77 -1.69 -16.86 -2.71
CA VAL A 77 -1.16 -15.54 -2.33
C VAL A 77 0.35 -15.63 -2.18
N THR A 78 1.08 -14.85 -2.96
CA THR A 78 2.53 -14.73 -2.85
C THR A 78 2.89 -13.56 -1.92
N ALA A 79 3.66 -13.81 -0.87
CA ALA A 79 4.13 -12.78 0.03
C ALA A 79 5.44 -12.15 -0.47
N ASP A 80 5.51 -10.81 -0.50
CA ASP A 80 6.73 -10.07 -0.85
C ASP A 80 7.09 -9.07 0.27
N PRO A 81 8.25 -9.26 0.96
CA PRO A 81 8.66 -8.38 2.05
C PRO A 81 8.96 -6.94 1.60
N ARG A 82 9.19 -6.69 0.31
CA ARG A 82 9.38 -5.34 -0.23
C ARG A 82 8.11 -4.50 -0.22
N LEU A 83 6.93 -5.12 -0.03
CA LEU A 83 5.63 -4.46 0.04
C LEU A 83 5.23 -4.04 1.46
N VAL A 84 6.07 -4.25 2.50
CA VAL A 84 5.78 -3.79 3.86
C VAL A 84 5.65 -2.27 3.93
N GLU A 85 4.90 -1.77 4.93
CA GLU A 85 4.75 -0.32 5.14
C GLU A 85 6.10 0.31 5.50
N GLN A 86 6.21 1.63 5.36
CA GLN A 86 7.32 2.38 5.89
C GLN A 86 7.43 2.14 7.40
N ASP A 87 8.61 1.81 7.87
CA ASP A 87 8.92 1.84 9.30
C ASP A 87 8.91 3.30 9.76
N PHE A 88 8.07 3.61 10.76
CA PHE A 88 7.97 4.98 11.31
C PHE A 88 8.85 5.19 12.54
N GLY A 89 9.72 4.24 12.91
CA GLY A 89 10.66 4.36 14.03
C GLY A 89 9.95 4.73 15.32
N ASP A 90 10.43 5.79 15.99
CA ASP A 90 9.86 6.26 17.27
C ASP A 90 8.40 6.73 17.17
N GLY A 91 7.87 6.87 15.97
CA GLY A 91 6.45 7.21 15.74
C GLY A 91 5.50 6.02 15.77
N GLU A 92 6.01 4.78 15.75
CA GLU A 92 5.15 3.61 15.74
C GLU A 92 4.32 3.45 17.01
N GLY A 93 3.06 3.10 16.86
CA GLY A 93 2.12 2.98 17.97
C GLY A 93 1.64 4.30 18.57
N LEU A 94 2.22 5.43 18.16
CA LEU A 94 1.83 6.75 18.68
C LEU A 94 0.75 7.39 17.80
N THR A 95 -0.13 8.15 18.47
CA THR A 95 -1.01 9.12 17.81
C THR A 95 -0.23 10.38 17.43
N SER A 96 -0.78 11.21 16.53
CA SER A 96 -0.18 12.51 16.21
C SER A 96 0.00 13.42 17.44
N ARG A 97 -0.89 13.34 18.42
CA ARG A 97 -0.79 14.10 19.68
C ARG A 97 0.38 13.59 20.52
N GLU A 98 0.46 12.28 20.74
CA GLU A 98 1.55 11.66 21.52
C GLU A 98 2.92 11.91 20.88
N MET A 99 3.02 11.93 19.54
CA MET A 99 4.25 12.31 18.86
C MET A 99 4.67 13.76 19.14
N ARG A 100 3.72 14.73 19.14
CA ARG A 100 4.00 16.13 19.48
C ARG A 100 4.51 16.28 20.91
N GLU A 101 3.96 15.49 21.83
CA GLU A 101 4.34 15.51 23.25
C GLU A 101 5.72 14.86 23.49
N ARG A 102 6.12 13.86 22.68
CA ARG A 102 7.27 12.98 22.97
C ARG A 102 8.46 13.14 22.03
N LEU A 103 8.28 13.67 20.81
CA LEU A 103 9.29 13.66 19.76
C LEU A 103 9.90 15.03 19.44
N ASP A 104 9.92 15.95 20.37
CA ASP A 104 10.61 17.26 20.31
C ASP A 104 10.51 17.95 18.92
N GLY A 105 9.31 18.31 18.51
CA GLY A 105 9.02 19.00 17.25
C GLY A 105 9.26 18.14 15.98
N ALA A 106 9.65 16.88 16.11
CA ALA A 106 9.84 16.02 14.94
C ALA A 106 8.53 15.78 14.18
N ARG A 107 7.39 15.70 14.89
CA ARG A 107 6.09 15.52 14.26
C ARG A 107 5.69 16.71 13.37
N GLU A 108 5.94 17.94 13.80
CA GLU A 108 5.70 19.16 13.04
C GLU A 108 6.56 19.23 11.79
N ARG A 109 7.87 18.93 11.92
CA ARG A 109 8.79 18.89 10.78
C ARG A 109 8.38 17.82 9.77
N PHE A 110 7.98 16.65 10.24
CA PHE A 110 7.46 15.56 9.40
C PHE A 110 6.16 15.96 8.65
N GLU A 111 5.26 16.72 9.27
CA GLU A 111 4.05 17.22 8.60
C GLU A 111 4.36 18.19 7.45
N LEU A 112 5.39 19.01 7.61
CA LEU A 112 5.79 19.99 6.60
C LEU A 112 6.45 19.33 5.39
N ASP A 113 7.39 18.41 5.64
CA ASP A 113 8.13 17.69 4.59
C ASP A 113 8.54 16.31 5.13
N PRO A 114 7.71 15.29 4.93
CA PRO A 114 7.99 13.94 5.45
C PRO A 114 9.16 13.24 4.76
N LEU A 115 9.61 13.76 3.61
CA LEU A 115 10.74 13.21 2.88
C LEU A 115 12.06 13.67 3.48
N ARG A 116 12.18 14.99 3.77
CA ARG A 116 13.40 15.58 4.33
C ARG A 116 13.49 15.47 5.84
N ASN A 117 12.34 15.32 6.51
CA ASN A 117 12.25 15.21 7.95
C ASN A 117 11.48 13.94 8.34
N PRO A 118 12.01 12.75 8.03
CA PRO A 118 11.40 11.51 8.52
C PRO A 118 11.40 11.49 10.05
N LEU A 119 10.49 10.71 10.66
CA LEU A 119 10.49 10.56 12.10
C LEU A 119 11.78 9.88 12.58
N PRO A 120 12.25 10.14 13.80
CA PRO A 120 13.46 9.53 14.32
C PRO A 120 13.40 8.00 14.24
N GLY A 121 14.48 7.38 13.78
CA GLY A 121 14.57 5.92 13.62
C GLY A 121 13.77 5.34 12.44
N SER A 122 13.01 6.16 11.67
CA SER A 122 12.21 5.66 10.57
C SER A 122 13.03 5.28 9.34
N GLU A 123 12.45 4.39 8.52
CA GLU A 123 12.99 4.05 7.20
C GLU A 123 12.98 5.28 6.28
N ASP A 124 14.02 5.42 5.44
CA ASP A 124 14.08 6.45 4.40
C ASP A 124 12.94 6.29 3.39
N PRO A 125 12.06 7.30 3.23
CA PRO A 125 10.94 7.22 2.28
C PRO A 125 11.35 6.98 0.82
N VAL A 126 12.57 7.37 0.43
CA VAL A 126 13.10 7.10 -0.93
C VAL A 126 13.31 5.59 -1.10
N LYS A 127 13.91 4.93 -0.10
CA LYS A 127 14.11 3.47 -0.12
C LYS A 127 12.77 2.71 -0.11
N VAL A 128 11.78 3.22 0.62
CA VAL A 128 10.41 2.66 0.60
C VAL A 128 9.84 2.69 -0.82
N ALA A 129 9.96 3.84 -1.50
CA ALA A 129 9.50 3.97 -2.89
C ALA A 129 10.23 3.01 -3.83
N GLU A 130 11.56 2.92 -3.71
CA GLU A 130 12.41 2.07 -4.54
C GLU A 130 12.07 0.58 -4.39
N ARG A 131 11.97 0.06 -3.14
CA ARG A 131 11.63 -1.34 -2.91
C ARG A 131 10.21 -1.68 -3.36
N GLY A 132 9.26 -0.74 -3.17
CA GLY A 132 7.88 -0.91 -3.61
C GLY A 132 7.76 -0.95 -5.14
N VAL A 133 8.44 -0.05 -5.87
CA VAL A 133 8.49 -0.05 -7.34
C VAL A 133 9.12 -1.34 -7.85
N ALA A 134 10.22 -1.81 -7.25
CA ALA A 134 10.87 -3.06 -7.64
C ALA A 134 9.93 -4.27 -7.48
N ALA A 135 9.18 -4.35 -6.38
CA ALA A 135 8.19 -5.41 -6.18
C ALA A 135 7.07 -5.38 -7.23
N LEU A 136 6.54 -4.19 -7.54
CA LEU A 136 5.51 -4.04 -8.57
C LEU A 136 6.03 -4.38 -9.97
N ALA A 137 7.26 -3.99 -10.29
CA ALA A 137 7.91 -4.32 -11.56
C ALA A 137 8.07 -5.84 -11.74
N ASP A 138 8.47 -6.55 -10.67
CA ASP A 138 8.60 -8.01 -10.69
C ASP A 138 7.23 -8.69 -10.88
N ALA A 139 6.21 -8.23 -10.16
CA ALA A 139 4.85 -8.73 -10.30
C ALA A 139 4.31 -8.52 -11.73
N ALA A 140 4.54 -7.35 -12.33
CA ALA A 140 4.12 -7.05 -13.69
C ALA A 140 4.85 -7.91 -14.72
N ARG A 141 6.17 -8.09 -14.56
CA ARG A 141 6.99 -8.92 -15.49
C ARG A 141 6.64 -10.40 -15.44
N ALA A 142 6.23 -10.90 -14.27
CA ALA A 142 5.83 -12.28 -14.09
C ALA A 142 4.46 -12.61 -14.76
N HIS A 143 3.64 -11.58 -15.04
CA HIS A 143 2.27 -11.75 -15.54
C HIS A 143 1.95 -10.82 -16.72
N PRO A 144 2.70 -10.89 -17.85
CA PRO A 144 2.50 -10.01 -19.00
C PRO A 144 1.09 -10.13 -19.56
N GLY A 145 0.43 -8.98 -19.80
CA GLY A 145 -0.96 -8.92 -20.27
C GLY A 145 -2.02 -9.28 -19.23
N GLY A 146 -1.60 -9.65 -18.03
CA GLY A 146 -2.48 -10.07 -16.94
C GLY A 146 -2.97 -8.92 -16.06
N ARG A 147 -3.76 -9.29 -15.05
CA ARG A 147 -4.18 -8.40 -13.95
C ARG A 147 -3.71 -8.97 -12.63
N VAL A 148 -2.93 -8.21 -11.87
CA VAL A 148 -2.35 -8.63 -10.59
C VAL A 148 -2.95 -7.78 -9.46
N LEU A 149 -3.52 -8.44 -8.45
CA LEU A 149 -3.90 -7.78 -7.20
C LEU A 149 -2.68 -7.71 -6.29
N VAL A 150 -2.37 -6.52 -5.79
CA VAL A 150 -1.30 -6.29 -4.81
C VAL A 150 -1.91 -5.66 -3.55
N VAL A 151 -1.85 -6.36 -2.43
CA VAL A 151 -2.33 -5.82 -1.13
C VAL A 151 -1.13 -5.30 -0.35
N ALA A 152 -1.15 -4.00 -0.03
CA ALA A 152 -0.05 -3.28 0.59
C ALA A 152 -0.55 -2.22 1.59
N HIS A 153 0.14 -1.08 1.70
CA HIS A 153 -0.03 -0.11 2.77
C HIS A 153 -0.13 1.33 2.26
N GLY A 154 -0.68 2.19 3.10
CA GLY A 154 -1.05 3.53 2.70
C GLY A 154 0.10 4.45 2.33
N THR A 155 1.21 4.45 3.07
CA THR A 155 2.37 5.32 2.77
C THR A 155 3.19 4.73 1.63
N LEU A 156 3.42 3.43 1.63
CA LEU A 156 4.08 2.74 0.51
C LEU A 156 3.39 3.07 -0.83
N ILE A 157 2.06 2.92 -0.91
CA ILE A 157 1.28 3.20 -2.13
C ILE A 157 1.51 4.65 -2.59
N ARG A 158 1.43 5.63 -1.68
CA ARG A 158 1.64 7.03 -2.03
C ARG A 158 3.03 7.32 -2.56
N LEU A 159 4.06 6.79 -1.90
CA LEU A 159 5.45 6.97 -2.28
C LEU A 159 5.76 6.32 -3.64
N VAL A 160 5.27 5.11 -3.86
CA VAL A 160 5.38 4.39 -5.14
C VAL A 160 4.70 5.19 -6.26
N LEU A 161 3.49 5.70 -6.03
CA LEU A 161 2.78 6.53 -7.02
C LEU A 161 3.56 7.80 -7.35
N CYS A 162 4.10 8.51 -6.35
CA CYS A 162 4.94 9.68 -6.60
C CYS A 162 6.14 9.31 -7.48
N ARG A 163 6.82 8.21 -7.18
CA ARG A 163 7.99 7.75 -7.95
C ARG A 163 7.64 7.39 -9.39
N LEU A 164 6.55 6.65 -9.61
CA LEU A 164 6.13 6.21 -10.94
C LEU A 164 5.59 7.35 -11.81
N LEU A 165 4.93 8.33 -11.20
CA LEU A 165 4.30 9.45 -11.91
C LEU A 165 5.20 10.68 -12.01
N GLY A 166 6.47 10.61 -11.56
CA GLY A 166 7.41 11.73 -11.58
C GLY A 166 6.98 12.91 -10.68
N MET A 167 6.23 12.64 -9.61
CA MET A 167 5.73 13.65 -8.69
C MET A 167 6.71 13.89 -7.54
N ASP A 168 6.71 15.13 -7.01
CA ASP A 168 7.46 15.47 -5.80
C ASP A 168 6.96 14.68 -4.59
N ALA A 169 7.75 13.71 -4.15
CA ALA A 169 7.41 12.85 -3.03
C ALA A 169 7.34 13.60 -1.67
N SER A 170 7.92 14.81 -1.53
CA SER A 170 7.78 15.61 -0.32
C SER A 170 6.31 15.99 -0.03
N ARG A 171 5.47 15.92 -1.06
CA ARG A 171 4.05 16.28 -1.01
C ARG A 171 3.10 15.09 -1.16
N TYR A 172 3.57 13.85 -0.97
CA TYR A 172 2.76 12.65 -1.21
C TYR A 172 1.41 12.66 -0.46
N ARG A 173 1.36 13.24 0.74
CA ARG A 173 0.12 13.36 1.53
C ARG A 173 -0.86 14.38 0.96
N ARG A 174 -0.38 15.41 0.26
CA ARG A 174 -1.21 16.41 -0.43
C ARG A 174 -1.68 15.89 -1.78
N ALA A 175 -0.81 15.20 -2.52
CA ALA A 175 -1.14 14.62 -3.80
C ALA A 175 -2.17 13.49 -3.67
N PHE A 176 -1.98 12.65 -2.63
CA PHE A 176 -2.85 11.50 -2.33
C PHE A 176 -3.38 11.59 -0.89
N PRO A 177 -4.33 12.50 -0.60
CA PRO A 177 -4.73 12.81 0.78
C PRO A 177 -5.38 11.62 1.49
N LYS A 178 -6.05 10.75 0.74
CA LYS A 178 -6.74 9.57 1.28
C LYS A 178 -6.42 8.34 0.46
N VAL A 179 -6.07 7.25 1.14
CA VAL A 179 -6.04 5.88 0.60
C VAL A 179 -6.94 5.06 1.52
N GLY A 180 -8.15 4.76 1.07
CA GLY A 180 -9.13 3.99 1.84
C GLY A 180 -8.71 2.53 2.00
N ASN A 181 -9.27 1.85 3.00
CA ASN A 181 -9.06 0.42 3.18
C ASN A 181 -9.67 -0.37 2.00
N CYS A 182 -8.98 -1.37 1.51
CA CYS A 182 -9.31 -2.13 0.30
C CYS A 182 -9.53 -1.26 -0.94
N ARG A 183 -8.91 -0.08 -0.98
CA ARG A 183 -8.86 0.86 -2.10
C ARG A 183 -7.42 1.24 -2.38
N GLY A 184 -7.14 1.75 -3.57
CA GLY A 184 -5.77 2.14 -3.93
C GLY A 184 -5.68 2.63 -5.37
N ALA A 185 -4.69 2.18 -6.09
CA ALA A 185 -4.41 2.58 -7.45
C ALA A 185 -4.59 1.43 -8.42
N ARG A 186 -5.13 1.72 -9.60
CA ARG A 186 -5.06 0.87 -10.77
C ARG A 186 -4.00 1.46 -11.71
N LEU A 187 -3.00 0.66 -12.02
CA LEU A 187 -1.86 1.05 -12.85
C LEU A 187 -1.80 0.17 -14.10
N LEU A 188 -1.54 0.78 -15.24
CA LEU A 188 -1.19 0.06 -16.46
C LEU A 188 0.34 0.06 -16.56
N TRP A 189 0.96 -1.09 -16.32
CA TRP A 189 2.41 -1.27 -16.35
C TRP A 189 2.86 -1.71 -17.74
N LYS A 190 3.77 -0.93 -18.35
CA LYS A 190 4.39 -1.25 -19.64
C LYS A 190 5.75 -1.94 -19.44
N ALA A 191 6.19 -2.67 -20.44
CA ALA A 191 7.41 -3.49 -20.36
C ALA A 191 8.69 -2.71 -19.99
N GLU A 192 8.77 -1.43 -20.31
CA GLU A 192 9.94 -0.57 -20.09
C GLU A 192 9.96 0.08 -18.69
N GLY A 193 9.11 -0.35 -17.77
CA GLY A 193 9.03 0.19 -16.40
C GLY A 193 8.22 1.48 -16.29
N GLU A 194 7.54 1.88 -17.34
CA GLU A 194 6.57 2.98 -17.31
C GLU A 194 5.23 2.49 -16.79
N ALA A 195 4.63 3.27 -15.91
CA ALA A 195 3.30 3.01 -15.39
C ALA A 195 2.37 4.20 -15.61
N GLY A 196 1.19 3.94 -16.17
CA GLY A 196 0.10 4.90 -16.28
C GLY A 196 -0.92 4.69 -15.17
N LEU A 197 -1.41 5.75 -14.56
CA LEU A 197 -2.49 5.69 -13.57
C LEU A 197 -3.85 5.61 -14.28
N LEU A 198 -4.59 4.53 -14.06
CA LEU A 198 -5.94 4.30 -14.60
C LEU A 198 -7.03 4.82 -13.66
N GLY A 199 -6.78 4.75 -12.36
CA GLY A 199 -7.73 5.18 -11.33
C GLY A 199 -7.09 5.19 -9.95
N PHE A 200 -7.64 5.98 -9.03
CA PHE A 200 -7.14 6.08 -7.66
C PHE A 200 -8.26 6.19 -6.64
N ASN A 201 -8.15 5.41 -5.57
CA ASN A 201 -9.03 5.41 -4.39
C ASN A 201 -10.50 5.11 -4.70
N GLU A 202 -10.78 4.44 -5.79
CA GLU A 202 -12.09 4.00 -6.19
C GLU A 202 -12.49 2.70 -5.48
N PRO A 203 -13.78 2.45 -5.22
CA PRO A 203 -14.22 1.14 -4.76
C PRO A 203 -14.01 0.10 -5.87
N LEU A 204 -13.57 -1.10 -5.50
CA LEU A 204 -13.50 -2.22 -6.40
C LEU A 204 -14.84 -2.96 -6.37
N GLY A 205 -15.43 -3.21 -7.53
CA GLY A 205 -16.69 -3.97 -7.65
C GLY A 205 -17.95 -3.17 -7.31
N ALA A 206 -17.96 -1.86 -7.57
CA ALA A 206 -19.16 -1.04 -7.54
C ALA A 206 -19.90 -1.13 -8.88
#